data_a8415431c87059e35eabb2e431232de2
#
_entry.id   a8415431c87059e35eabb2e431232de2
#
_cell.length_a   1.000
_cell.length_b   1.000
_cell.length_c   1.000
_cell.angle_alpha   90.00
_cell.angle_beta   90.00
_cell.angle_gamma   90.00
#
_symmetry.space_group_name_H-M   'P 1'
#
loop_
_entity.id
_entity.type
_entity.pdbx_description
1 polymer ?
#
loop_
_entity_poly.entity_id
_entity_poly.type
_entity_poly.pdbx_seq_one_letter_code
_entity_poly.pdbx_strand_id
1 'polypeptide(L)'
;MESLKKYLNDENVVKDELYIAFQSSITCSICLDIIIEPTMCMKCQKAYCKGCIKNWAKINDKCPNRCQNPNYQKCLSMNELLSKLNFNCNICKNIINYNEVEKHYLSQCQLGKAINNLEKIEKPLKERNYIFHKVESTETIDEPEIRINSKLNIFL
;
A
#
# COMPACT_ATOMS: atom_id res chain seq x y z
N MET A 1 1.56 -5.73 -5.12
CA MET A 1 2.51 -5.36 -4.03
C MET A 1 1.90 -4.51 -2.92
N GLU A 2 1.01 -3.57 -3.21
CA GLU A 2 0.30 -2.83 -2.14
C GLU A 2 -0.56 -3.72 -1.25
N SER A 3 -1.13 -4.79 -1.78
CA SER A 3 -1.94 -5.73 -1.00
C SER A 3 -1.16 -6.46 0.10
N LEU A 4 0.12 -6.79 -0.12
CA LEU A 4 0.95 -7.47 0.89
C LEU A 4 1.37 -6.57 2.04
N LYS A 5 1.54 -5.26 1.81
CA LYS A 5 1.88 -4.29 2.87
C LYS A 5 0.84 -4.24 3.99
N LYS A 6 -0.43 -4.50 3.67
CA LYS A 6 -1.52 -4.57 4.63
C LYS A 6 -1.34 -5.69 5.66
N TYR A 7 -0.57 -6.73 5.32
CA TYR A 7 -0.42 -7.94 6.13
C TYR A 7 0.99 -8.10 6.70
N LEU A 8 2.02 -7.68 5.96
CA LEU A 8 3.42 -7.71 6.35
C LEU A 8 3.82 -6.35 6.96
N ASN A 9 3.29 -6.02 8.12
CA ASN A 9 3.56 -4.79 8.85
C ASN A 9 4.04 -5.07 10.28
N ASP A 10 4.52 -4.04 10.97
CA ASP A 10 5.05 -4.13 12.34
C ASP A 10 4.00 -4.54 13.39
N GLU A 11 2.72 -4.29 13.12
CA GLU A 11 1.63 -4.67 14.05
C GLU A 11 1.36 -6.17 14.03
N ASN A 12 1.53 -6.80 12.87
CA ASN A 12 1.21 -8.20 12.65
C ASN A 12 2.40 -9.14 12.89
N VAL A 13 3.65 -8.64 12.86
CA VAL A 13 4.83 -9.49 13.09
C VAL A 13 4.87 -10.04 14.51
N VAL A 14 5.25 -11.31 14.64
CA VAL A 14 5.52 -11.91 15.96
C VAL A 14 6.82 -11.33 16.50
N LYS A 15 6.74 -10.62 17.63
CA LYS A 15 7.88 -9.92 18.24
C LYS A 15 8.70 -10.89 19.11
N ASP A 16 9.29 -11.90 18.47
CA ASP A 16 10.21 -12.85 19.08
C ASP A 16 11.65 -12.29 19.19
N GLU A 17 12.57 -13.09 19.70
CA GLU A 17 13.99 -12.71 19.86
C GLU A 17 14.63 -12.35 18.51
N LEU A 18 14.28 -13.06 17.44
CA LEU A 18 14.79 -12.80 16.09
C LEU A 18 14.35 -11.43 15.60
N TYR A 19 13.04 -11.11 15.72
CA TYR A 19 12.52 -9.80 15.36
C TYR A 19 13.22 -8.70 16.16
N ILE A 20 13.32 -8.84 17.48
CA ILE A 20 13.95 -7.84 18.36
C ILE A 20 15.40 -7.59 17.95
N ALA A 21 16.17 -8.66 17.68
CA ALA A 21 17.58 -8.57 17.29
C ALA A 21 17.81 -7.86 15.96
N PHE A 22 16.88 -8.00 15.00
CA PHE A 22 17.05 -7.51 13.63
C PHE A 22 16.06 -6.42 13.20
N GLN A 23 15.22 -5.91 14.09
CA GLN A 23 14.16 -4.94 13.79
C GLN A 23 14.65 -3.77 12.91
N SER A 24 15.77 -3.15 13.28
CA SER A 24 16.34 -2.02 12.53
C SER A 24 16.82 -2.39 11.13
N SER A 25 17.17 -3.65 10.91
CA SER A 25 17.67 -4.15 9.62
C SER A 25 16.55 -4.58 8.69
N ILE A 26 15.47 -5.13 9.23
CA ILE A 26 14.30 -5.63 8.47
C ILE A 26 13.24 -4.56 8.21
N THR A 27 13.39 -3.36 8.76
CA THR A 27 12.47 -2.24 8.55
C THR A 27 12.93 -1.36 7.39
N CYS A 28 12.02 -1.10 6.46
CA CYS A 28 12.26 -0.21 5.32
C CYS A 28 12.19 1.25 5.76
N SER A 29 13.29 2.02 5.59
CA SER A 29 13.33 3.43 5.97
C SER A 29 12.48 4.36 5.08
N ILE A 30 11.86 3.86 4.03
CA ILE A 30 10.97 4.63 3.16
C ILE A 30 9.51 4.53 3.62
N CYS A 31 9.02 3.33 3.92
CA CYS A 31 7.63 3.11 4.36
C CYS A 31 7.50 2.81 5.85
N LEU A 32 8.60 2.64 6.56
CA LEU A 32 8.68 2.33 8.00
C LEU A 32 8.05 0.98 8.40
N ASP A 33 7.81 0.10 7.43
CA ASP A 33 7.27 -1.24 7.60
C ASP A 33 8.30 -2.32 7.32
N ILE A 34 7.94 -3.58 7.57
CA ILE A 34 8.76 -4.74 7.22
C ILE A 34 9.10 -4.74 5.73
N ILE A 35 10.34 -5.03 5.40
CA ILE A 35 10.81 -5.04 4.00
C ILE A 35 10.12 -6.15 3.21
N ILE A 36 9.56 -5.79 2.06
CA ILE A 36 8.94 -6.71 1.10
C ILE A 36 9.78 -6.73 -0.18
N GLU A 37 10.13 -7.91 -0.65
CA GLU A 37 11.03 -8.12 -1.81
C GLU A 37 12.32 -7.29 -1.66
N PRO A 38 13.21 -7.67 -0.71
CA PRO A 38 14.34 -6.86 -0.31
C PRO A 38 15.25 -6.52 -1.49
N THR A 39 15.46 -5.23 -1.69
CA THR A 39 16.32 -4.66 -2.72
C THR A 39 17.32 -3.73 -2.05
N MET A 40 18.61 -3.99 -2.25
CA MET A 40 19.71 -3.36 -1.54
C MET A 40 20.44 -2.37 -2.44
N CYS A 41 20.82 -1.23 -1.89
CA CYS A 41 21.79 -0.33 -2.52
C CYS A 41 23.21 -0.89 -2.36
N MET A 42 23.88 -1.17 -3.47
CA MET A 42 25.21 -1.79 -3.47
C MET A 42 26.31 -0.91 -2.87
N LYS A 43 26.07 0.40 -2.72
CA LYS A 43 27.04 1.33 -2.12
C LYS A 43 26.96 1.41 -0.60
N CYS A 44 25.76 1.51 -0.03
CA CYS A 44 25.59 1.61 1.43
C CYS A 44 25.07 0.33 2.08
N GLN A 45 24.78 -0.70 1.30
CA GLN A 45 24.25 -1.99 1.75
C GLN A 45 22.93 -1.92 2.54
N LYS A 46 22.23 -0.79 2.48
CA LYS A 46 20.88 -0.67 3.05
C LYS A 46 19.85 -1.31 2.13
N ALA A 47 18.97 -2.11 2.72
CA ALA A 47 17.86 -2.75 2.04
C ALA A 47 16.57 -1.95 2.20
N TYR A 48 15.72 -2.02 1.18
CA TYR A 48 14.41 -1.35 1.08
C TYR A 48 13.42 -2.30 0.42
N CYS A 49 12.13 -2.05 0.57
CA CYS A 49 11.14 -2.73 -0.27
C CYS A 49 11.39 -2.40 -1.74
N LYS A 50 11.33 -3.39 -2.62
CA LYS A 50 11.49 -3.22 -4.08
C LYS A 50 10.57 -2.13 -4.66
N GLY A 51 9.30 -2.10 -4.24
CA GLY A 51 8.34 -1.07 -4.67
C GLY A 51 8.73 0.32 -4.18
N CYS A 52 9.17 0.44 -2.91
CA CYS A 52 9.57 1.71 -2.32
C CYS A 52 10.79 2.30 -3.04
N ILE A 53 11.85 1.51 -3.22
CA ILE A 53 13.08 2.01 -3.86
C ILE A 53 12.88 2.28 -5.35
N LYS A 54 12.04 1.49 -6.04
CA LYS A 54 11.68 1.76 -7.44
C LYS A 54 10.95 3.10 -7.60
N ASN A 55 10.03 3.42 -6.69
CA ASN A 55 9.32 4.70 -6.73
C ASN A 55 10.22 5.86 -6.32
N TRP A 56 11.08 5.68 -5.31
CA TRP A 56 12.08 6.66 -4.92
C TRP A 56 13.02 7.04 -6.06
N ALA A 57 13.55 6.05 -6.78
CA ALA A 57 14.49 6.25 -7.88
C ALA A 57 13.89 6.95 -9.13
N LYS A 58 12.56 7.06 -9.24
CA LYS A 58 11.91 7.82 -10.32
C LYS A 58 12.04 9.34 -10.14
N ILE A 59 12.18 9.80 -8.90
CA ILE A 59 12.14 11.21 -8.52
C ILE A 59 13.43 11.67 -7.82
N ASN A 60 14.36 10.75 -7.55
CA ASN A 60 15.62 11.04 -6.87
C ASN A 60 16.78 10.34 -7.58
N ASP A 61 17.87 11.06 -7.80
CA ASP A 61 19.13 10.56 -8.36
C ASP A 61 20.04 9.88 -7.33
N LYS A 62 19.75 10.09 -6.03
CA LYS A 62 20.48 9.52 -4.89
C LYS A 62 19.66 8.46 -4.19
N CYS A 63 20.32 7.49 -3.55
CA CYS A 63 19.59 6.57 -2.69
C CYS A 63 19.08 7.30 -1.42
N PRO A 64 18.11 6.73 -0.67
CA PRO A 64 17.63 7.34 0.58
C PRO A 64 18.75 7.63 1.59
N ASN A 65 19.84 6.85 1.53
CA ASN A 65 21.05 7.04 2.34
C ASN A 65 22.09 7.95 1.65
N ARG A 66 21.65 8.80 0.70
CA ARG A 66 22.44 9.84 -0.01
C ARG A 66 23.62 9.35 -0.87
N CYS A 67 23.70 8.05 -1.19
CA CYS A 67 24.71 7.56 -2.13
C CYS A 67 24.48 8.14 -3.53
N GLN A 68 25.54 8.66 -4.15
CA GLN A 68 25.52 9.11 -5.55
C GLN A 68 25.48 7.91 -6.49
N ASN A 69 24.80 8.03 -7.63
CA ASN A 69 24.73 6.98 -8.68
C ASN A 69 24.49 5.58 -8.06
N PRO A 70 23.36 5.36 -7.37
CA PRO A 70 23.11 4.10 -6.67
C PRO A 70 22.84 2.98 -7.68
N ASN A 71 23.35 1.78 -7.36
CA ASN A 71 22.99 0.54 -8.02
C ASN A 71 22.18 -0.31 -7.05
N TYR A 72 21.05 -0.85 -7.49
CA TYR A 72 20.12 -1.61 -6.67
C TYR A 72 20.05 -3.07 -7.14
N GLN A 73 20.22 -4.01 -6.22
CA GLN A 73 20.14 -5.44 -6.49
C GLN A 73 19.26 -6.15 -5.45
N LYS A 74 18.69 -7.30 -5.84
CA LYS A 74 17.94 -8.15 -4.93
C LYS A 74 18.87 -8.64 -3.81
N CYS A 75 18.43 -8.49 -2.57
CA CYS A 75 19.20 -8.92 -1.39
C CYS A 75 18.74 -10.31 -0.95
N LEU A 76 19.48 -11.36 -1.33
CA LEU A 76 19.13 -12.75 -1.01
C LEU A 76 19.28 -13.04 0.50
N SER A 77 20.36 -12.57 1.13
CA SER A 77 20.61 -12.77 2.56
C SER A 77 19.49 -12.14 3.43
N MET A 78 19.00 -10.95 3.04
CA MET A 78 17.85 -10.33 3.70
C MET A 78 16.59 -11.15 3.46
N ASN A 79 16.42 -11.73 2.29
CA ASN A 79 15.26 -12.58 2.00
C ASN A 79 15.26 -13.85 2.87
N GLU A 80 16.43 -14.45 3.12
CA GLU A 80 16.57 -15.58 4.04
C GLU A 80 16.25 -15.18 5.49
N LEU A 81 16.68 -14.01 5.93
CA LEU A 81 16.36 -13.49 7.27
C LEU A 81 14.84 -13.29 7.43
N LEU A 82 14.22 -12.62 6.45
CA LEU A 82 12.77 -12.37 6.45
C LEU A 82 11.96 -13.67 6.42
N SER A 83 12.46 -14.71 5.75
CA SER A 83 11.79 -16.02 5.68
C SER A 83 11.65 -16.71 7.03
N LYS A 84 12.39 -16.29 8.06
CA LYS A 84 12.30 -16.82 9.42
C LYS A 84 11.27 -16.08 10.28
N LEU A 85 10.77 -14.94 9.82
CA LEU A 85 9.76 -14.17 10.55
C LEU A 85 8.38 -14.80 10.43
N ASN A 86 7.62 -14.68 11.50
CA ASN A 86 6.24 -15.10 11.58
C ASN A 86 5.32 -13.90 11.80
N PHE A 87 4.09 -14.01 11.30
CA PHE A 87 3.07 -12.96 11.34
C PHE A 87 1.75 -13.51 11.86
N ASN A 88 1.07 -12.75 12.68
CA ASN A 88 -0.29 -13.05 13.10
C ASN A 88 -1.28 -12.60 12.01
N CYS A 89 -2.10 -13.49 11.52
CA CYS A 89 -3.20 -13.10 10.66
C CYS A 89 -4.22 -12.28 11.46
N ASN A 90 -4.45 -11.03 11.10
CA ASN A 90 -5.43 -10.17 11.76
C ASN A 90 -6.89 -10.68 11.60
N ILE A 91 -7.14 -11.58 10.65
CA ILE A 91 -8.46 -12.15 10.34
C ILE A 91 -8.71 -13.46 11.10
N CYS A 92 -7.89 -14.51 10.85
CA CYS A 92 -8.09 -15.82 11.44
C CYS A 92 -7.23 -16.10 12.68
N LYS A 93 -6.36 -15.15 13.06
CA LYS A 93 -5.43 -15.22 14.22
C LYS A 93 -4.36 -16.32 14.15
N ASN A 94 -4.26 -17.05 13.03
CA ASN A 94 -3.21 -18.03 12.83
C ASN A 94 -1.85 -17.34 12.66
N ILE A 95 -0.79 -18.03 13.14
CA ILE A 95 0.60 -17.63 12.89
C ILE A 95 1.02 -18.17 11.52
N ILE A 96 1.60 -17.30 10.69
CA ILE A 96 1.93 -17.57 9.30
C ILE A 96 3.35 -17.13 9.03
N ASN A 97 4.14 -17.97 8.37
CA ASN A 97 5.49 -17.62 7.97
C ASN A 97 5.49 -16.56 6.85
N TYR A 98 6.49 -15.69 6.84
CA TYR A 98 6.67 -14.60 5.85
C TYR A 98 6.42 -15.05 4.40
N ASN A 99 6.97 -16.20 3.99
CA ASN A 99 6.85 -16.72 2.62
C ASN A 99 5.44 -17.20 2.28
N GLU A 100 4.62 -17.51 3.27
CA GLU A 100 3.27 -18.06 3.10
C GLU A 100 2.17 -17.01 3.24
N VAL A 101 2.50 -15.80 3.68
CA VAL A 101 1.53 -14.73 3.94
C VAL A 101 0.66 -14.47 2.70
N GLU A 102 1.26 -14.30 1.52
CA GLU A 102 0.51 -14.05 0.29
C GLU A 102 -0.44 -15.20 -0.05
N LYS A 103 0.06 -16.44 -0.03
CA LYS A 103 -0.74 -17.65 -0.28
C LYS A 103 -1.87 -17.78 0.73
N HIS A 104 -1.58 -17.53 2.01
CA HIS A 104 -2.60 -17.62 3.06
C HIS A 104 -3.76 -16.65 2.80
N TYR A 105 -3.49 -15.38 2.53
CA TYR A 105 -4.53 -14.38 2.31
C TYR A 105 -5.29 -14.57 0.98
N LEU A 106 -4.64 -15.10 -0.06
CA LEU A 106 -5.27 -15.33 -1.35
C LEU A 106 -6.10 -16.62 -1.41
N SER A 107 -5.71 -17.67 -0.67
CA SER A 107 -6.27 -19.01 -0.87
C SER A 107 -6.67 -19.78 0.38
N GLN A 108 -6.07 -19.51 1.54
CA GLN A 108 -6.25 -20.31 2.74
C GLN A 108 -7.11 -19.65 3.81
N CYS A 109 -7.00 -18.32 3.96
CA CYS A 109 -7.82 -17.58 4.91
C CYS A 109 -9.24 -17.41 4.35
N GLN A 110 -10.21 -18.13 4.90
CA GLN A 110 -11.61 -18.12 4.40
C GLN A 110 -12.23 -16.71 4.40
N LEU A 111 -11.98 -15.92 5.45
CA LEU A 111 -12.43 -14.52 5.52
C LEU A 111 -11.63 -13.61 4.60
N GLY A 112 -10.32 -13.86 4.41
CA GLY A 112 -9.48 -13.11 3.48
C GLY A 112 -9.94 -13.25 2.03
N LYS A 113 -10.43 -14.44 1.62
CA LYS A 113 -11.04 -14.65 0.30
C LYS A 113 -12.29 -13.80 0.09
N ALA A 114 -13.16 -13.71 1.09
CA ALA A 114 -14.38 -12.92 1.00
C ALA A 114 -14.08 -11.42 0.84
N ILE A 115 -13.12 -10.89 1.61
CA ILE A 115 -12.69 -9.48 1.52
C ILE A 115 -12.05 -9.18 0.16
N ASN A 116 -11.14 -10.04 -0.32
CA ASN A 116 -10.51 -9.86 -1.63
C ASN A 116 -11.52 -9.91 -2.79
N ASN A 117 -12.57 -10.70 -2.66
CA ASN A 117 -13.64 -10.76 -3.66
C ASN A 117 -14.49 -9.48 -3.64
N LEU A 118 -14.79 -8.92 -2.48
CA LEU A 118 -15.50 -7.65 -2.34
C LEU A 118 -14.70 -6.48 -2.91
N GLU A 119 -13.40 -6.38 -2.61
CA GLU A 119 -12.52 -5.35 -3.17
C GLU A 119 -12.41 -5.41 -4.71
N LYS A 120 -12.49 -6.60 -5.30
CA LYS A 120 -12.53 -6.77 -6.75
C LYS A 120 -13.84 -6.31 -7.38
N ILE A 121 -14.94 -6.39 -6.66
CA ILE A 121 -16.28 -5.95 -7.13
C ILE A 121 -16.40 -4.42 -6.98
N GLU A 122 -15.85 -3.82 -5.92
CA GLU A 122 -15.94 -2.38 -5.69
C GLU A 122 -15.08 -1.52 -6.63
N LYS A 123 -13.92 -2.03 -7.11
CA LYS A 123 -13.09 -1.30 -8.06
C LYS A 123 -13.81 -0.89 -9.35
N PRO A 124 -14.54 -1.80 -10.04
CA PRO A 124 -15.30 -1.42 -11.24
C PRO A 124 -16.43 -0.42 -10.97
N LEU A 125 -17.04 -0.45 -9.77
CA LEU A 125 -18.11 0.47 -9.39
C LEU A 125 -17.58 1.89 -9.15
N LYS A 126 -16.41 2.03 -8.51
CA LYS A 126 -15.77 3.34 -8.31
C LYS A 126 -15.31 3.96 -9.64
N GLU A 127 -14.82 3.16 -10.57
CA GLU A 127 -14.44 3.63 -11.92
C GLU A 127 -15.68 4.06 -12.73
N ARG A 128 -16.81 3.37 -12.64
CA ARG A 128 -18.07 3.77 -13.29
C ARG A 128 -18.61 5.09 -12.72
N ASN A 129 -18.59 5.28 -11.41
CA ASN A 129 -19.03 6.54 -10.79
C ASN A 129 -18.12 7.72 -11.20
N TYR A 130 -16.81 7.50 -11.37
CA TYR A 130 -15.91 8.54 -11.85
C TYR A 130 -16.20 8.95 -13.31
N ILE A 131 -16.62 8.02 -14.15
CA ILE A 131 -17.02 8.31 -15.55
C ILE A 131 -18.34 9.09 -15.55
N PHE A 132 -19.31 8.75 -14.67
CA PHE A 132 -20.60 9.47 -14.59
C PHE A 132 -20.40 10.94 -14.20
N HIS A 133 -19.60 11.23 -13.18
CA HIS A 133 -19.29 12.61 -12.78
C HIS A 133 -18.51 13.41 -13.85
N LYS A 134 -17.81 12.73 -14.75
CA LYS A 134 -17.05 13.39 -15.83
C LYS A 134 -17.92 13.70 -17.05
N VAL A 135 -19.04 13.00 -17.23
CA VAL A 135 -20.00 13.26 -18.32
C VAL A 135 -20.93 14.41 -17.94
N GLU A 136 -21.33 14.54 -16.66
CA GLU A 136 -22.18 15.65 -16.20
C GLU A 136 -21.49 17.02 -16.20
N SER A 137 -20.16 17.09 -16.26
CA SER A 137 -19.42 18.35 -16.28
C SER A 137 -19.16 18.95 -17.67
N THR A 138 -19.67 18.36 -18.75
CA THR A 138 -19.47 18.82 -20.12
C THR A 138 -20.73 19.36 -20.82
N GLU A 139 -21.89 19.32 -20.18
CA GLU A 139 -23.09 19.97 -20.71
C GLU A 139 -23.30 21.32 -20.02
N THR A 140 -22.81 22.39 -20.64
CA THR A 140 -23.23 23.76 -20.34
C THR A 140 -24.64 23.94 -20.89
N ILE A 141 -25.63 23.79 -20.03
CA ILE A 141 -27.00 24.18 -20.33
C ILE A 141 -27.11 25.68 -20.06
N ASP A 142 -27.37 26.47 -21.12
CA ASP A 142 -27.73 27.88 -21.03
C ASP A 142 -28.92 28.05 -20.07
N GLU A 143 -28.70 28.78 -18.97
CA GLU A 143 -29.77 29.14 -18.05
C GLU A 143 -30.70 30.14 -18.70
N PRO A 144 -32.03 29.89 -18.73
CA PRO A 144 -32.99 30.93 -19.08
C PRO A 144 -33.10 31.93 -17.91
N GLU A 145 -32.88 33.21 -18.21
CA GLU A 145 -33.13 34.34 -17.31
C GLU A 145 -34.53 34.27 -16.70
N ILE A 146 -34.63 33.86 -15.43
CA ILE A 146 -35.89 34.06 -14.67
C ILE A 146 -35.85 35.45 -14.04
N ARG A 147 -36.54 36.40 -14.67
CA ARG A 147 -36.87 37.69 -14.06
C ARG A 147 -37.83 37.47 -12.88
N ILE A 148 -37.32 37.54 -11.66
CA ILE A 148 -38.15 37.60 -10.48
C ILE A 148 -38.65 39.03 -10.29
N ASN A 149 -39.94 39.19 -10.57
CA ASN A 149 -40.67 40.42 -10.33
C ASN A 149 -40.84 40.63 -8.81
N SER A 150 -40.20 41.66 -8.29
CA SER A 150 -40.35 42.16 -6.95
C SER A 150 -41.74 42.75 -6.75
N LYS A 151 -42.63 42.08 -6.07
CA LYS A 151 -43.77 42.65 -5.31
C LYS A 151 -44.44 41.56 -4.52
N LEU A 152 -44.20 41.51 -3.23
CA LEU A 152 -45.29 41.45 -2.24
C LEU A 152 -44.77 41.87 -0.87
N ASN A 153 -45.23 43.01 -0.50
CA ASN A 153 -45.18 43.55 0.86
C ASN A 153 -46.06 42.76 1.83
N ILE A 154 -45.63 42.71 3.13
CA ILE A 154 -46.45 43.19 4.25
C ILE A 154 -47.12 42.11 5.13
N PHE A 155 -46.89 42.35 6.46
CA PHE A 155 -47.64 42.01 7.69
C PHE A 155 -47.53 40.55 8.18
N LEU A 156 -47.03 40.30 9.31
CA LEU A 156 -47.12 40.73 10.71
C LEU A 156 -45.92 40.22 11.47
#